data_22064ec4c3722e2fb4da9b7d0fc0be17
#
_entry.id   22064ec4c3722e2fb4da9b7d0fc0be17
#
_cell.length_a   1.000
_cell.length_b   1.000
_cell.length_c   1.000
_cell.angle_alpha   90.00
_cell.angle_beta   90.00
_cell.angle_gamma   90.00
#
_symmetry.space_group_name_H-M   'P 1'
#
loop_
_entity.id
_entity.type
_entity.pdbx_description
1 polymer ?
#
loop_
_entity_poly.entity_id
_entity_poly.type
_entity_poly.pdbx_seq_one_letter_code
_entity_poly.pdbx_strand_id
1 'polypeptide(L)'
;MKVRSLLFGMLCMLALGVSLASCSDDDDDSLDDGGSKVTLPQARVYILNEGGWGANNARLAFYAPNKDADFISDIYKTQNNAKLGDLGQSMIKYEDEIYIAVSGSNYLTKLNAAGVELKRVSFVSDNDLSAGIRYIDAEDGYIYASFYGGAVAKINAKTLEVVDKLTGLGDNLEGVAICEDMLYVANSCTADWSTKHTDVKVIDLRTFKLKELLTVGLNPNALIEEDDKVFLISWGNYSDVGYSLQMIDPAANNKVTELGSATRMCAANDILYLVNSLTDWNTEPYTTVNTFFTYNIKTGQMNNASFLKDAPAELTSSTLYMLEVNENNGDIYISTSEFTTNGTISVSYTHLTLPTKA
;
A
#
# COMPACT_ATOMS: atom_id res chain seq x y z
N MET A 1 -18.28 -26.83 12.79
CA MET A 1 -16.97 -26.39 12.26
C MET A 1 -17.27 -25.49 11.07
N LYS A 2 -17.18 -24.19 11.25
CA LYS A 2 -17.31 -23.21 10.16
C LYS A 2 -15.92 -23.04 9.57
N VAL A 3 -15.78 -23.35 8.28
CA VAL A 3 -14.58 -23.01 7.50
C VAL A 3 -14.65 -21.50 7.32
N ARG A 4 -13.76 -20.77 7.99
CA ARG A 4 -13.56 -19.34 7.77
C ARG A 4 -12.73 -19.18 6.49
N SER A 5 -13.28 -18.47 5.54
CA SER A 5 -12.57 -17.96 4.37
C SER A 5 -11.55 -16.93 4.87
N LEU A 6 -10.27 -17.23 4.69
CA LEU A 6 -9.19 -16.27 4.86
C LEU A 6 -9.21 -15.35 3.62
N LEU A 7 -9.71 -14.15 3.79
CA LEU A 7 -9.60 -13.05 2.82
C LEU A 7 -8.51 -12.11 3.33
N PHE A 8 -7.47 -11.95 2.53
CA PHE A 8 -6.27 -11.18 2.85
C PHE A 8 -6.40 -9.75 2.35
N GLY A 9 -6.14 -8.79 3.24
CA GLY A 9 -5.92 -7.39 2.88
C GLY A 9 -4.53 -7.22 2.23
N MET A 10 -4.46 -6.57 1.09
CA MET A 10 -3.25 -6.44 0.27
C MET A 10 -2.90 -4.98 0.03
N LEU A 11 -1.71 -4.58 0.44
CA LEU A 11 -1.22 -3.21 0.30
C LEU A 11 -0.31 -3.05 -0.93
N CYS A 12 -0.59 -2.08 -1.73
CA CYS A 12 0.16 -1.32 -2.76
C CYS A 12 1.41 -1.88 -3.46
N MET A 13 1.55 -3.16 -3.67
CA MET A 13 2.26 -3.75 -4.81
C MET A 13 1.66 -5.09 -5.15
N LEU A 14 1.16 -5.22 -6.37
CA LEU A 14 0.63 -6.49 -6.80
C LEU A 14 1.71 -7.33 -7.42
N ALA A 15 2.22 -8.27 -6.66
CA ALA A 15 2.82 -9.46 -7.23
C ALA A 15 1.72 -10.48 -7.46
N LEU A 16 1.27 -10.63 -8.69
CA LEU A 16 0.44 -11.77 -9.08
C LEU A 16 1.36 -12.96 -9.27
N GLY A 17 1.69 -13.64 -8.17
CA GLY A 17 2.42 -14.90 -8.23
C GLY A 17 1.44 -16.05 -8.47
N VAL A 18 1.60 -16.77 -9.57
CA VAL A 18 1.03 -18.12 -9.72
C VAL A 18 1.87 -19.05 -8.88
N SER A 19 1.28 -19.74 -7.93
CA SER A 19 1.89 -20.88 -7.27
C SER A 19 2.29 -21.90 -8.35
N LEU A 20 3.59 -22.20 -8.48
CA LEU A 20 4.04 -23.37 -9.18
C LEU A 20 3.70 -24.59 -8.30
N ALA A 21 2.45 -25.00 -8.25
CA ALA A 21 2.07 -26.34 -7.87
C ALA A 21 2.27 -27.21 -9.10
N SER A 22 3.29 -28.06 -9.04
CA SER A 22 3.46 -29.16 -9.95
C SER A 22 2.28 -30.12 -9.82
N CYS A 23 1.63 -30.39 -10.97
CA CYS A 23 0.81 -31.54 -11.31
C CYS A 23 -0.59 -31.64 -10.73
N SER A 24 -1.46 -31.58 -11.64
CA SER A 24 -2.63 -32.35 -12.07
C SER A 24 -3.98 -31.66 -11.92
N ASP A 25 -4.57 -31.54 -13.09
CA ASP A 25 -5.99 -31.49 -13.46
C ASP A 25 -6.78 -30.19 -13.19
N ASP A 26 -7.05 -29.52 -14.31
CA ASP A 26 -8.29 -28.81 -14.67
C ASP A 26 -8.88 -27.83 -13.65
N ASP A 27 -8.16 -26.73 -13.37
CA ASP A 27 -8.80 -25.43 -13.11
C ASP A 27 -8.01 -24.37 -13.89
N ASP A 28 -8.67 -23.79 -14.88
CA ASP A 28 -8.14 -22.78 -15.80
C ASP A 28 -8.11 -21.43 -15.05
N ASP A 29 -7.16 -21.26 -14.13
CA ASP A 29 -6.85 -20.00 -13.45
C ASP A 29 -6.18 -19.00 -14.40
N SER A 30 -6.79 -18.82 -15.58
CA SER A 30 -6.33 -17.81 -16.52
C SER A 30 -6.67 -16.43 -16.03
N LEU A 31 -5.64 -15.57 -15.87
CA LEU A 31 -5.82 -14.15 -15.58
C LEU A 31 -6.68 -13.49 -16.66
N ASP A 32 -7.57 -12.57 -16.26
CA ASP A 32 -8.35 -11.80 -17.22
C ASP A 32 -7.46 -10.82 -18.00
N ASP A 33 -7.08 -11.25 -19.21
CA ASP A 33 -6.33 -10.45 -20.19
C ASP A 33 -7.26 -9.85 -21.27
N GLY A 34 -8.56 -9.79 -21.03
CA GLY A 34 -9.54 -9.27 -21.96
C GLY A 34 -9.18 -7.85 -22.43
N GLY A 35 -9.11 -7.66 -23.76
CA GLY A 35 -8.78 -6.37 -24.36
C GLY A 35 -7.30 -5.98 -24.29
N SER A 36 -6.42 -6.86 -23.84
CA SER A 36 -4.98 -6.58 -23.79
C SER A 36 -4.41 -6.35 -25.19
N LYS A 37 -3.56 -5.32 -25.32
CA LYS A 37 -2.83 -4.97 -26.56
C LYS A 37 -1.46 -5.59 -26.65
N VAL A 38 -1.00 -6.25 -25.57
CA VAL A 38 0.30 -6.92 -25.49
C VAL A 38 0.14 -8.28 -24.83
N THR A 39 1.01 -9.21 -25.16
CA THR A 39 1.08 -10.49 -24.48
C THR A 39 1.83 -10.30 -23.15
N LEU A 40 1.23 -10.73 -22.06
CA LEU A 40 1.82 -10.61 -20.74
C LEU A 40 2.09 -12.01 -20.16
N PRO A 41 3.24 -12.22 -19.49
CA PRO A 41 3.49 -13.41 -18.69
C PRO A 41 2.46 -13.58 -17.57
N GLN A 42 2.33 -14.81 -17.03
CA GLN A 42 1.43 -15.08 -15.89
C GLN A 42 1.92 -14.45 -14.60
N ALA A 43 3.22 -14.54 -14.29
CA ALA A 43 3.79 -13.85 -13.14
C ALA A 43 3.95 -12.36 -13.44
N ARG A 44 3.31 -11.50 -12.63
CA ARG A 44 3.19 -10.06 -12.87
C ARG A 44 3.41 -9.27 -11.60
N VAL A 45 4.17 -8.20 -11.71
CA VAL A 45 4.32 -7.17 -10.68
C VAL A 45 3.91 -5.83 -11.28
N TYR A 46 2.99 -5.16 -10.66
CA TYR A 46 2.58 -3.81 -11.01
C TYR A 46 3.21 -2.81 -10.06
N ILE A 47 3.72 -1.72 -10.61
CA ILE A 47 4.42 -0.69 -9.87
C ILE A 47 3.72 0.63 -10.14
N LEU A 48 3.01 1.15 -9.13
CA LEU A 48 2.38 2.45 -9.21
C LEU A 48 3.43 3.55 -8.95
N ASN A 49 3.67 4.37 -9.96
CA ASN A 49 4.50 5.56 -9.83
C ASN A 49 3.59 6.76 -9.57
N GLU A 50 3.77 7.39 -8.42
CA GLU A 50 2.94 8.52 -7.98
C GLU A 50 2.95 9.68 -8.98
N GLY A 51 4.10 10.02 -9.50
CA GLY A 51 4.30 11.22 -10.32
C GLY A 51 4.53 12.47 -9.47
N GLY A 52 4.69 13.62 -10.12
CA GLY A 52 4.85 14.90 -9.45
C GLY A 52 3.52 15.66 -9.39
N TRP A 53 3.31 16.41 -8.31
CA TRP A 53 2.12 17.25 -8.11
C TRP A 53 1.90 18.22 -9.29
N GLY A 54 0.71 18.17 -9.89
CA GLY A 54 0.35 19.00 -11.05
C GLY A 54 1.01 18.61 -12.36
N ALA A 55 1.87 17.58 -12.36
CA ALA A 55 2.60 17.16 -13.56
C ALA A 55 1.81 16.22 -14.47
N ASN A 56 0.71 15.64 -13.98
CA ASN A 56 -0.13 14.70 -14.71
C ASN A 56 0.70 13.57 -15.37
N ASN A 57 1.59 12.97 -14.59
CA ASN A 57 2.58 12.00 -15.05
C ASN A 57 2.67 10.74 -14.17
N ALA A 58 1.64 10.47 -13.36
CA ALA A 58 1.49 9.17 -12.71
C ALA A 58 1.48 8.05 -13.75
N ARG A 59 2.07 6.90 -13.42
CA ARG A 59 2.20 5.74 -14.32
C ARG A 59 1.98 4.44 -13.57
N LEU A 60 1.51 3.45 -14.28
CA LEU A 60 1.54 2.07 -13.83
C LEU A 60 2.59 1.35 -14.67
N ALA A 61 3.69 0.93 -14.05
CA ALA A 61 4.69 0.09 -14.68
C ALA A 61 4.36 -1.39 -14.46
N PHE A 62 4.84 -2.23 -15.34
CA PHE A 62 4.72 -3.68 -15.30
C PHE A 62 6.11 -4.30 -15.27
N TYR A 63 6.28 -5.33 -14.46
CA TYR A 63 7.49 -6.15 -14.40
C TYR A 63 7.09 -7.63 -14.32
N ALA A 64 7.73 -8.48 -15.12
CA ALA A 64 7.60 -9.92 -15.02
C ALA A 64 8.85 -10.49 -14.33
N PRO A 65 8.71 -11.15 -13.16
CA PRO A 65 9.82 -11.79 -12.47
C PRO A 65 10.16 -13.16 -13.14
N ASN A 66 10.44 -13.14 -14.44
CA ASN A 66 10.85 -14.27 -15.23
C ASN A 66 12.34 -14.14 -15.65
N LYS A 67 12.88 -15.12 -16.35
CA LYS A 67 14.27 -15.10 -16.79
C LYS A 67 14.61 -13.95 -17.74
N ASP A 68 13.62 -13.43 -18.46
CA ASP A 68 13.78 -12.37 -19.46
C ASP A 68 13.57 -10.99 -18.83
N ALA A 69 13.06 -10.94 -17.57
CA ALA A 69 12.82 -9.72 -16.78
C ALA A 69 12.05 -8.65 -17.58
N ASP A 70 10.97 -9.06 -18.26
CA ASP A 70 10.17 -8.17 -19.10
C ASP A 70 9.67 -6.96 -18.30
N PHE A 71 9.88 -5.77 -18.85
CA PHE A 71 9.50 -4.53 -18.21
C PHE A 71 8.79 -3.58 -19.19
N ILE A 72 7.65 -3.04 -18.76
CA ILE A 72 6.90 -2.00 -19.48
C ILE A 72 6.76 -0.80 -18.56
N SER A 73 7.40 0.31 -18.89
CA SER A 73 7.48 1.49 -18.03
C SER A 73 6.15 2.21 -17.81
N ASP A 74 5.14 1.97 -18.67
CA ASP A 74 3.79 2.52 -18.56
C ASP A 74 2.78 1.59 -19.23
N ILE A 75 2.44 0.50 -18.53
CA ILE A 75 1.47 -0.48 -19.03
C ILE A 75 0.07 0.13 -19.14
N TYR A 76 -0.31 1.02 -18.20
CA TYR A 76 -1.60 1.69 -18.28
C TYR A 76 -1.75 2.45 -19.60
N LYS A 77 -0.77 3.26 -19.98
CA LYS A 77 -0.79 3.99 -21.26
C LYS A 77 -0.78 3.04 -22.45
N THR A 78 -0.01 1.96 -22.39
CA THR A 78 0.05 0.95 -23.44
C THR A 78 -1.32 0.32 -23.68
N GLN A 79 -2.02 -0.07 -22.63
CA GLN A 79 -3.32 -0.74 -22.71
C GLN A 79 -4.46 0.22 -23.05
N ASN A 80 -4.47 1.41 -22.48
CA ASN A 80 -5.63 2.30 -22.51
C ASN A 80 -5.49 3.49 -23.48
N ASN A 81 -4.29 3.69 -24.05
CA ASN A 81 -3.96 4.83 -24.91
C ASN A 81 -4.26 6.19 -24.24
N ALA A 82 -4.12 6.24 -22.91
CA ALA A 82 -4.40 7.39 -22.05
C ALA A 82 -3.36 7.48 -20.93
N LYS A 83 -3.18 8.67 -20.34
CA LYS A 83 -2.39 8.83 -19.12
C LYS A 83 -3.21 8.35 -17.90
N LEU A 84 -2.51 7.81 -16.90
CA LEU A 84 -3.15 7.46 -15.63
C LEU A 84 -3.63 8.71 -14.88
N GLY A 85 -2.90 9.83 -14.93
CA GLY A 85 -3.34 11.09 -14.32
C GLY A 85 -2.29 11.74 -13.46
N ASP A 86 -2.76 12.51 -12.48
CA ASP A 86 -1.92 13.23 -11.52
C ASP A 86 -2.00 12.54 -10.14
N LEU A 87 -0.86 12.21 -9.58
CA LEU A 87 -0.67 11.54 -8.29
C LEU A 87 -1.40 10.19 -8.15
N GLY A 88 -0.76 9.11 -8.62
CA GLY A 88 -1.18 7.74 -8.31
C GLY A 88 -0.85 7.40 -6.87
N GLN A 89 -1.85 7.42 -5.97
CA GLN A 89 -1.62 7.42 -4.53
C GLN A 89 -1.67 6.05 -3.88
N SER A 90 -2.64 5.24 -4.23
CA SER A 90 -2.88 3.94 -3.62
C SER A 90 -3.35 2.95 -4.67
N MET A 91 -2.92 1.71 -4.53
CA MET A 91 -3.30 0.62 -5.42
C MET A 91 -3.51 -0.64 -4.61
N ILE A 92 -4.61 -1.34 -4.85
CA ILE A 92 -4.88 -2.66 -4.28
C ILE A 92 -5.28 -3.64 -5.36
N LYS A 93 -5.07 -4.91 -5.11
CA LYS A 93 -5.78 -6.01 -5.76
C LYS A 93 -6.94 -6.42 -4.88
N TYR A 94 -8.10 -6.53 -5.46
CA TYR A 94 -9.24 -7.10 -4.80
C TYR A 94 -9.97 -8.05 -5.76
N GLU A 95 -10.15 -9.29 -5.33
CA GLU A 95 -10.53 -10.39 -6.22
C GLU A 95 -9.56 -10.49 -7.41
N ASP A 96 -10.02 -10.45 -8.65
CA ASP A 96 -9.17 -10.54 -9.85
C ASP A 96 -8.88 -9.19 -10.50
N GLU A 97 -9.22 -8.10 -9.83
CA GLU A 97 -9.17 -6.74 -10.38
C GLU A 97 -8.20 -5.86 -9.60
N ILE A 98 -7.65 -4.86 -10.29
CA ILE A 98 -6.74 -3.85 -9.73
C ILE A 98 -7.49 -2.54 -9.56
N TYR A 99 -7.42 -1.95 -8.38
CA TYR A 99 -8.03 -0.65 -8.08
C TYR A 99 -6.94 0.37 -7.80
N ILE A 100 -7.03 1.55 -8.43
CA ILE A 100 -6.05 2.63 -8.25
C ILE A 100 -6.77 3.92 -7.89
N ALA A 101 -6.39 4.49 -6.74
CA ALA A 101 -6.76 5.83 -6.33
C ALA A 101 -5.78 6.84 -6.93
N VAL A 102 -6.29 7.79 -7.72
CA VAL A 102 -5.49 8.83 -8.37
C VAL A 102 -5.85 10.17 -7.74
N SER A 103 -5.06 10.57 -6.76
CA SER A 103 -5.38 11.62 -5.78
C SER A 103 -5.48 13.01 -6.42
N GLY A 104 -4.48 13.43 -7.18
CA GLY A 104 -4.47 14.75 -7.83
C GLY A 104 -5.54 14.90 -8.90
N SER A 105 -5.88 13.82 -9.61
CA SER A 105 -7.01 13.79 -10.57
C SER A 105 -8.33 13.45 -9.91
N ASN A 106 -8.35 13.09 -8.65
CA ASN A 106 -9.48 12.76 -7.79
C ASN A 106 -10.47 11.77 -8.40
N TYR A 107 -10.00 10.57 -8.69
CA TYR A 107 -10.81 9.47 -9.18
C TYR A 107 -10.31 8.10 -8.70
N LEU A 108 -11.18 7.11 -8.72
CA LEU A 108 -10.87 5.70 -8.56
C LEU A 108 -11.05 5.00 -9.91
N THR A 109 -10.05 4.21 -10.33
CA THR A 109 -10.15 3.37 -11.53
C THR A 109 -10.00 1.90 -11.17
N LYS A 110 -10.69 1.06 -11.96
CA LYS A 110 -10.67 -0.39 -11.90
C LYS A 110 -10.11 -0.96 -13.19
N LEU A 111 -9.11 -1.83 -13.08
CA LEU A 111 -8.43 -2.49 -14.20
C LEU A 111 -8.56 -4.01 -14.07
N ASN A 112 -8.50 -4.72 -15.19
CA ASN A 112 -8.30 -6.17 -15.16
C ASN A 112 -6.82 -6.54 -14.95
N ALA A 113 -6.53 -7.84 -14.92
CA ALA A 113 -5.19 -8.36 -14.70
C ALA A 113 -4.15 -7.97 -15.78
N ALA A 114 -4.57 -7.47 -16.95
CA ALA A 114 -3.69 -6.94 -17.99
C ALA A 114 -3.43 -5.43 -17.87
N GLY A 115 -4.05 -4.73 -16.91
CA GLY A 115 -3.96 -3.27 -16.80
C GLY A 115 -4.89 -2.52 -17.76
N VAL A 116 -5.90 -3.21 -18.34
CA VAL A 116 -6.94 -2.59 -19.14
C VAL A 116 -8.00 -1.98 -18.24
N GLU A 117 -8.30 -0.71 -18.43
CA GLU A 117 -9.33 0.00 -17.65
C GLU A 117 -10.72 -0.53 -17.95
N LEU A 118 -11.36 -1.08 -16.93
CA LEU A 118 -12.73 -1.58 -17.00
C LEU A 118 -13.73 -0.49 -16.66
N LYS A 119 -13.40 0.34 -15.67
CA LYS A 119 -14.30 1.40 -15.20
C LYS A 119 -13.55 2.46 -14.38
N ARG A 120 -14.12 3.66 -14.31
CA ARG A 120 -13.63 4.79 -13.54
C ARG A 120 -14.80 5.55 -12.89
N VAL A 121 -14.61 6.06 -11.69
CA VAL A 121 -15.50 7.02 -11.04
C VAL A 121 -14.70 8.26 -10.60
N SER A 122 -15.18 9.44 -10.94
CA SER A 122 -14.58 10.72 -10.56
C SER A 122 -15.33 11.35 -9.39
N PHE A 123 -14.59 11.94 -8.47
CA PHE A 123 -15.13 12.62 -7.28
C PHE A 123 -15.00 14.14 -7.36
N VAL A 124 -14.46 14.68 -8.45
CA VAL A 124 -14.21 16.14 -8.63
C VAL A 124 -15.44 16.99 -8.41
N SER A 125 -16.62 16.50 -8.80
CA SER A 125 -17.90 17.22 -8.67
C SER A 125 -18.72 16.78 -7.45
N ASP A 126 -18.20 15.91 -6.61
CA ASP A 126 -18.88 15.47 -5.40
C ASP A 126 -18.62 16.46 -4.26
N ASN A 127 -19.68 16.87 -3.56
CA ASN A 127 -19.56 17.90 -2.52
C ASN A 127 -18.70 17.49 -1.33
N ASP A 128 -18.68 16.20 -0.98
CA ASP A 128 -18.03 15.66 0.20
C ASP A 128 -16.66 15.03 -0.12
N LEU A 129 -16.46 14.59 -1.39
CA LEU A 129 -15.30 13.81 -1.80
C LEU A 129 -14.36 14.58 -2.77
N SER A 130 -14.60 15.87 -3.00
CA SER A 130 -13.84 16.66 -3.98
C SER A 130 -12.40 17.02 -3.56
N ALA A 131 -12.03 16.82 -2.31
CA ALA A 131 -10.72 17.24 -1.79
C ALA A 131 -9.54 16.31 -2.12
N GLY A 132 -9.79 15.19 -2.78
CA GLY A 132 -8.77 14.23 -3.21
C GLY A 132 -8.87 12.90 -2.46
N ILE A 133 -9.04 11.83 -3.24
CA ILE A 133 -8.99 10.44 -2.75
C ILE A 133 -7.57 10.11 -2.30
N ARG A 134 -7.43 9.36 -1.20
CA ARG A 134 -6.12 8.99 -0.67
C ARG A 134 -5.88 7.49 -0.71
N TYR A 135 -6.13 6.80 0.35
CA TYR A 135 -5.88 5.37 0.45
C TYR A 135 -7.17 4.58 0.33
N ILE A 136 -7.04 3.36 -0.14
CA ILE A 136 -8.14 2.44 -0.35
C ILE A 136 -7.81 1.08 0.27
N ASP A 137 -8.84 0.41 0.76
CA ASP A 137 -8.83 -0.99 1.15
C ASP A 137 -10.17 -1.63 0.76
N ALA A 138 -10.28 -2.96 0.78
CA ALA A 138 -11.45 -3.65 0.25
C ALA A 138 -11.87 -4.86 1.07
N GLU A 139 -13.18 -4.98 1.27
CA GLU A 139 -13.80 -6.13 1.92
C GLU A 139 -15.27 -6.29 1.49
N ASP A 140 -15.76 -7.52 1.46
CA ASP A 140 -17.18 -7.87 1.24
C ASP A 140 -17.83 -7.21 -0.01
N GLY A 141 -17.07 -7.08 -1.11
CA GLY A 141 -17.56 -6.49 -2.36
C GLY A 141 -17.56 -4.97 -2.37
N TYR A 142 -16.90 -4.32 -1.44
CA TYR A 142 -16.79 -2.87 -1.36
C TYR A 142 -15.33 -2.41 -1.26
N ILE A 143 -15.07 -1.25 -1.88
CA ILE A 143 -13.84 -0.47 -1.68
C ILE A 143 -14.15 0.63 -0.67
N TYR A 144 -13.30 0.78 0.32
CA TYR A 144 -13.37 1.86 1.31
C TYR A 144 -12.22 2.82 1.05
N ALA A 145 -12.56 4.09 0.89
CA ALA A 145 -11.60 5.10 0.48
C ALA A 145 -11.59 6.28 1.46
N SER A 146 -10.39 6.71 1.88
CA SER A 146 -10.19 7.96 2.62
C SER A 146 -10.01 9.15 1.67
N PHE A 147 -10.39 10.34 2.15
CA PHE A 147 -10.30 11.59 1.41
C PHE A 147 -9.72 12.71 2.27
N TYR A 148 -8.98 13.61 1.68
CA TYR A 148 -8.42 14.79 2.36
C TYR A 148 -9.49 15.69 2.99
N GLY A 149 -10.68 15.74 2.46
CA GLY A 149 -11.79 16.51 3.03
C GLY A 149 -12.42 15.93 4.29
N GLY A 150 -11.78 14.95 4.95
CA GLY A 150 -12.30 14.34 6.17
C GLY A 150 -13.50 13.41 5.95
N ALA A 151 -13.58 12.81 4.78
CA ALA A 151 -14.61 11.85 4.42
C ALA A 151 -14.02 10.45 4.17
N VAL A 152 -14.84 9.44 4.43
CA VAL A 152 -14.63 8.05 3.99
C VAL A 152 -15.82 7.66 3.13
N ALA A 153 -15.54 7.06 1.96
CA ALA A 153 -16.57 6.54 1.07
C ALA A 153 -16.59 5.02 1.07
N LYS A 154 -17.80 4.44 1.06
CA LYS A 154 -18.07 3.03 0.75
C LYS A 154 -18.50 2.94 -0.70
N ILE A 155 -17.73 2.23 -1.52
CA ILE A 155 -17.89 2.18 -2.98
C ILE A 155 -18.11 0.72 -3.38
N ASN A 156 -19.12 0.42 -4.17
CA ASN A 156 -19.32 -0.93 -4.67
C ASN A 156 -18.17 -1.32 -5.61
N ALA A 157 -17.43 -2.38 -5.30
CA ALA A 157 -16.27 -2.80 -6.07
C ALA A 157 -16.60 -3.14 -7.53
N LYS A 158 -17.76 -3.74 -7.80
CA LYS A 158 -18.16 -4.13 -9.14
C LYS A 158 -18.62 -2.94 -9.99
N THR A 159 -19.42 -2.04 -9.40
CA THR A 159 -20.07 -0.94 -10.17
C THR A 159 -19.36 0.40 -10.03
N LEU A 160 -18.45 0.56 -9.08
CA LEU A 160 -17.81 1.82 -8.64
C LEU A 160 -18.83 2.91 -8.25
N GLU A 161 -20.05 2.53 -7.88
CA GLU A 161 -21.04 3.45 -7.33
C GLU A 161 -20.72 3.73 -5.86
N VAL A 162 -20.74 5.00 -5.46
CA VAL A 162 -20.66 5.38 -4.05
C VAL A 162 -21.95 4.98 -3.37
N VAL A 163 -21.87 4.03 -2.46
CA VAL A 163 -23.03 3.46 -1.76
C VAL A 163 -23.34 4.25 -0.49
N ASP A 164 -22.29 4.71 0.21
CA ASP A 164 -22.43 5.47 1.43
C ASP A 164 -21.21 6.38 1.66
N LYS A 165 -21.37 7.41 2.48
CA LYS A 165 -20.33 8.35 2.86
C LYS A 165 -20.42 8.66 4.34
N LEU A 166 -19.26 8.69 5.00
CA LEU A 166 -19.14 9.18 6.36
C LEU A 166 -18.25 10.42 6.35
N THR A 167 -18.80 11.56 6.75
CA THR A 167 -18.15 12.88 6.69
C THR A 167 -17.85 13.44 8.07
N GLY A 168 -17.04 14.51 8.15
CA GLY A 168 -16.73 15.16 9.41
C GLY A 168 -15.80 14.37 10.32
N LEU A 169 -14.96 13.52 9.72
CA LEU A 169 -14.01 12.69 10.45
C LEU A 169 -12.67 13.39 10.76
N GLY A 170 -12.50 14.60 10.35
CA GLY A 170 -11.26 15.37 10.48
C GLY A 170 -10.96 16.12 9.19
N ASP A 171 -9.69 16.22 8.83
CA ASP A 171 -9.29 16.93 7.60
C ASP A 171 -8.48 15.99 6.69
N ASN A 172 -7.17 15.95 6.83
CA ASN A 172 -6.30 15.13 5.98
C ASN A 172 -6.30 13.67 6.45
N LEU A 173 -7.29 12.91 6.03
CA LEU A 173 -7.31 11.47 6.24
C LEU A 173 -6.31 10.81 5.30
N GLU A 174 -5.54 9.87 5.83
CA GLU A 174 -4.48 9.15 5.11
C GLU A 174 -4.77 7.64 5.07
N GLY A 175 -3.82 6.80 5.47
CA GLY A 175 -3.91 5.36 5.41
C GLY A 175 -5.19 4.77 5.98
N VAL A 176 -5.62 3.70 5.37
CA VAL A 176 -6.75 2.88 5.83
C VAL A 176 -6.32 1.43 5.92
N ALA A 177 -6.88 0.69 6.86
CA ALA A 177 -6.74 -0.75 6.96
C ALA A 177 -8.01 -1.36 7.53
N ILE A 178 -8.43 -2.50 6.99
CA ILE A 178 -9.59 -3.25 7.47
C ILE A 178 -9.10 -4.42 8.33
N CYS A 179 -9.71 -4.56 9.51
CA CYS A 179 -9.46 -5.69 10.40
C CYS A 179 -10.76 -6.03 11.13
N GLU A 180 -11.23 -7.28 11.06
CA GLU A 180 -12.41 -7.80 11.76
C GLU A 180 -13.69 -6.93 11.62
N ASP A 181 -14.19 -6.67 10.43
CA ASP A 181 -15.35 -5.80 10.18
C ASP A 181 -15.17 -4.32 10.62
N MET A 182 -13.95 -3.88 10.93
CA MET A 182 -13.63 -2.51 11.31
C MET A 182 -12.68 -1.89 10.29
N LEU A 183 -12.94 -0.66 9.91
CA LEU A 183 -12.04 0.17 9.12
C LEU A 183 -11.31 1.14 10.06
N TYR A 184 -9.99 1.07 10.05
CA TYR A 184 -9.11 2.00 10.75
C TYR A 184 -8.65 3.06 9.77
N VAL A 185 -8.76 4.33 10.14
CA VAL A 185 -8.45 5.47 9.26
C VAL A 185 -7.55 6.46 9.99
N ALA A 186 -6.36 6.69 9.46
CA ALA A 186 -5.42 7.66 10.01
C ALA A 186 -5.88 9.09 9.73
N ASN A 187 -5.89 9.94 10.77
CA ASN A 187 -6.19 11.37 10.67
C ASN A 187 -4.90 12.16 10.93
N SER A 188 -4.22 12.62 9.88
CA SER A 188 -2.84 13.07 9.99
C SER A 188 -2.68 14.50 10.51
N CYS A 189 -3.40 15.46 9.95
CA CYS A 189 -3.25 16.86 10.28
C CYS A 189 -4.44 17.70 9.83
N THR A 190 -4.46 18.99 10.27
CA THR A 190 -5.43 20.00 9.81
C THR A 190 -5.31 20.27 8.31
N ALA A 191 -6.37 20.80 7.70
CA ALA A 191 -6.44 21.10 6.27
C ALA A 191 -5.32 22.04 5.77
N ASP A 192 -4.84 22.94 6.63
CA ASP A 192 -3.73 23.84 6.36
C ASP A 192 -2.35 23.26 6.72
N TRP A 193 -2.28 21.98 7.12
CA TRP A 193 -1.08 21.24 7.49
C TRP A 193 -0.34 21.78 8.73
N SER A 194 -0.86 22.79 9.40
CA SER A 194 -0.20 23.46 10.51
C SER A 194 -0.15 22.64 11.79
N THR A 195 -1.20 21.89 12.07
CA THR A 195 -1.35 21.11 13.31
C THR A 195 -1.44 19.63 13.00
N LYS A 196 -0.60 18.82 13.65
CA LYS A 196 -0.64 17.35 13.52
C LYS A 196 -1.63 16.76 14.51
N HIS A 197 -2.40 15.78 14.08
CA HIS A 197 -3.33 15.02 14.91
C HIS A 197 -2.67 13.80 15.55
N THR A 198 -3.38 13.17 16.48
CA THR A 198 -2.92 11.99 17.21
C THR A 198 -4.01 10.93 17.27
N ASP A 199 -4.83 10.80 16.24
CA ASP A 199 -5.96 9.91 16.29
C ASP A 199 -6.13 9.03 15.04
N VAL A 200 -6.60 7.81 15.28
CA VAL A 200 -7.13 6.88 14.28
C VAL A 200 -8.63 6.74 14.52
N LYS A 201 -9.41 6.87 13.46
CA LYS A 201 -10.87 6.62 13.48
C LYS A 201 -11.12 5.14 13.29
N VAL A 202 -11.97 4.55 14.12
CA VAL A 202 -12.46 3.18 13.95
C VAL A 202 -13.91 3.23 13.50
N ILE A 203 -14.18 2.70 12.32
CA ILE A 203 -15.52 2.70 11.69
C ILE A 203 -16.01 1.26 11.63
N ASP A 204 -17.20 1.00 12.16
CA ASP A 204 -17.87 -0.31 12.04
C ASP A 204 -18.44 -0.45 10.61
N LEU A 205 -17.95 -1.43 9.84
CA LEU A 205 -18.30 -1.61 8.42
C LEU A 205 -19.72 -2.11 8.19
N ARG A 206 -20.34 -2.76 9.20
CA ARG A 206 -21.72 -3.26 9.10
C ARG A 206 -22.75 -2.15 9.22
N THR A 207 -22.44 -1.13 10.05
CA THR A 207 -23.30 0.05 10.26
C THR A 207 -22.84 1.27 9.50
N PHE A 208 -21.62 1.25 9.03
CA PHE A 208 -20.88 2.34 8.42
C PHE A 208 -20.91 3.62 9.26
N LYS A 209 -20.58 3.49 10.55
CA LYS A 209 -20.56 4.58 11.52
C LYS A 209 -19.27 4.60 12.31
N LEU A 210 -18.84 5.81 12.68
CA LEU A 210 -17.74 5.98 13.62
C LEU A 210 -18.09 5.30 14.94
N LYS A 211 -17.24 4.37 15.36
CA LYS A 211 -17.37 3.59 16.59
C LYS A 211 -16.50 4.12 17.70
N GLU A 212 -15.24 4.49 17.37
CA GLU A 212 -14.23 4.85 18.35
C GLU A 212 -13.18 5.80 17.77
N LEU A 213 -12.52 6.56 18.65
CA LEU A 213 -11.32 7.35 18.37
C LEU A 213 -10.17 6.78 19.20
N LEU A 214 -9.11 6.33 18.55
CA LEU A 214 -7.92 5.82 19.23
C LEU A 214 -6.87 6.93 19.31
N THR A 215 -6.29 7.12 20.49
CA THR A 215 -5.13 8.00 20.64
C THR A 215 -3.87 7.23 20.25
N VAL A 216 -3.11 7.78 19.31
CA VAL A 216 -1.91 7.19 18.72
C VAL A 216 -0.77 8.21 18.64
N GLY A 217 0.34 7.85 17.99
CA GLY A 217 1.45 8.75 17.72
C GLY A 217 1.05 9.99 16.90
N LEU A 218 1.89 11.01 16.96
CA LEU A 218 1.65 12.28 16.28
C LEU A 218 1.76 12.13 14.75
N ASN A 219 0.79 12.65 13.99
CA ASN A 219 0.74 12.58 12.54
C ASN A 219 0.62 11.13 12.02
N PRO A 220 -0.45 10.39 12.41
CA PRO A 220 -0.67 9.04 11.93
C PRO A 220 -0.87 9.04 10.41
N ASN A 221 -0.21 8.09 9.71
CA ASN A 221 -0.18 8.13 8.25
C ASN A 221 -0.39 6.76 7.60
N ALA A 222 0.52 5.82 7.76
CA ALA A 222 0.44 4.53 7.10
C ALA A 222 -0.18 3.49 8.05
N LEU A 223 -1.15 2.74 7.54
CA LEU A 223 -1.81 1.63 8.21
C LEU A 223 -1.72 0.38 7.34
N ILE A 224 -1.44 -0.76 7.95
CA ILE A 224 -1.56 -2.09 7.33
C ILE A 224 -2.19 -3.06 8.33
N GLU A 225 -2.81 -4.11 7.84
CA GLU A 225 -3.31 -5.24 8.62
C GLU A 225 -2.46 -6.48 8.35
N GLU A 226 -2.17 -7.26 9.38
CA GLU A 226 -1.60 -8.60 9.29
C GLU A 226 -1.90 -9.38 10.57
N ASP A 227 -2.32 -10.63 10.46
CA ASP A 227 -2.60 -11.56 11.56
C ASP A 227 -3.57 -10.97 12.62
N ASP A 228 -4.70 -10.42 12.15
CA ASP A 228 -5.74 -9.78 12.98
C ASP A 228 -5.20 -8.61 13.85
N LYS A 229 -4.14 -7.94 13.41
CA LYS A 229 -3.57 -6.75 14.03
C LYS A 229 -3.45 -5.62 13.01
N VAL A 230 -3.58 -4.39 13.50
CA VAL A 230 -3.34 -3.21 12.67
C VAL A 230 -2.03 -2.55 13.10
N PHE A 231 -1.14 -2.32 12.15
CA PHE A 231 0.13 -1.63 12.37
C PHE A 231 0.07 -0.22 11.82
N LEU A 232 0.61 0.71 12.57
CA LEU A 232 0.57 2.14 12.27
C LEU A 232 1.96 2.74 12.30
N ILE A 233 2.31 3.51 11.27
CA ILE A 233 3.43 4.45 11.32
C ILE A 233 2.86 5.87 11.41
N SER A 234 3.29 6.58 12.44
CA SER A 234 3.06 8.03 12.62
C SER A 234 4.35 8.79 12.31
N TRP A 235 4.24 9.90 11.57
CA TRP A 235 5.39 10.62 11.01
C TRP A 235 5.98 11.70 11.92
N GLY A 236 5.36 11.93 13.08
CA GLY A 236 5.80 12.99 14.00
C GLY A 236 5.58 14.39 13.45
N ASN A 237 6.42 15.32 13.85
CA ASN A 237 6.30 16.75 13.44
C ASN A 237 7.48 17.23 12.60
N TYR A 238 8.34 16.33 12.13
CA TYR A 238 9.55 16.62 11.36
C TYR A 238 10.56 17.51 12.11
N SER A 239 10.50 17.54 13.44
CA SER A 239 11.37 18.32 14.30
C SER A 239 11.84 17.52 15.52
N ASP A 240 11.17 17.69 16.66
CA ASP A 240 11.53 17.04 17.92
C ASP A 240 10.75 15.75 18.22
N VAL A 241 9.63 15.52 17.52
CA VAL A 241 8.88 14.27 17.57
C VAL A 241 9.14 13.48 16.29
N GLY A 242 9.84 12.38 16.42
CA GLY A 242 10.21 11.49 15.30
C GLY A 242 9.09 10.53 14.91
N TYR A 243 9.42 9.61 14.00
CA TYR A 243 8.54 8.52 13.60
C TYR A 243 8.29 7.56 14.74
N SER A 244 7.06 7.03 14.83
CA SER A 244 6.70 5.93 15.72
C SER A 244 6.05 4.79 14.97
N LEU A 245 6.29 3.57 15.42
CA LEU A 245 5.65 2.35 14.96
C LEU A 245 4.80 1.81 16.10
N GLN A 246 3.52 1.61 15.86
CA GLN A 246 2.56 1.14 16.85
C GLN A 246 1.77 -0.04 16.32
N MET A 247 1.29 -0.89 17.22
CA MET A 247 0.34 -1.97 16.94
C MET A 247 -0.98 -1.67 17.66
N ILE A 248 -2.08 -1.82 16.97
CA ILE A 248 -3.44 -1.79 17.50
C ILE A 248 -3.94 -3.22 17.52
N ASP A 249 -4.40 -3.69 18.67
CA ASP A 249 -4.92 -5.05 18.87
C ASP A 249 -6.44 -5.03 19.05
N PRO A 250 -7.24 -5.35 17.99
CA PRO A 250 -8.70 -5.39 18.08
C PRO A 250 -9.21 -6.37 19.14
N ALA A 251 -8.59 -7.55 19.27
CA ALA A 251 -8.96 -8.56 20.25
C ALA A 251 -8.73 -8.10 21.69
N ALA A 252 -7.82 -7.14 21.91
CA ALA A 252 -7.55 -6.50 23.19
C ALA A 252 -8.28 -5.15 23.35
N ASN A 253 -9.45 -4.99 22.73
CA ASN A 253 -10.24 -3.76 22.74
C ASN A 253 -9.48 -2.56 22.17
N ASN A 254 -8.91 -2.74 20.99
CA ASN A 254 -8.12 -1.73 20.26
C ASN A 254 -6.93 -1.17 21.07
N LYS A 255 -6.32 -2.01 21.90
CA LYS A 255 -5.14 -1.59 22.67
C LYS A 255 -4.01 -1.17 21.74
N VAL A 256 -3.58 0.08 21.91
CA VAL A 256 -2.41 0.62 21.21
C VAL A 256 -1.14 0.28 21.98
N THR A 257 -0.15 -0.30 21.30
CA THR A 257 1.14 -0.68 21.87
C THR A 257 2.27 -0.09 21.03
N GLU A 258 3.21 0.61 21.65
CA GLU A 258 4.40 1.13 20.98
C GLU A 258 5.39 0.00 20.71
N LEU A 259 5.86 -0.10 19.46
CA LEU A 259 6.85 -1.10 19.03
C LEU A 259 8.22 -0.48 18.73
N GLY A 260 8.32 0.85 18.65
CA GLY A 260 9.54 1.56 18.36
C GLY A 260 9.40 2.58 17.23
N SER A 261 10.36 2.64 16.31
CA SER A 261 10.37 3.59 15.18
C SER A 261 10.58 2.89 13.87
N ALA A 262 9.80 3.24 12.87
CA ALA A 262 10.00 2.85 11.48
C ALA A 262 9.46 3.95 10.54
N THR A 263 10.04 4.05 9.34
CA THR A 263 9.58 4.99 8.31
C THR A 263 8.80 4.31 7.20
N ARG A 264 8.99 3.01 7.01
CA ARG A 264 8.26 2.16 6.04
C ARG A 264 8.03 0.79 6.66
N MET A 265 6.93 0.16 6.26
CA MET A 265 6.56 -1.19 6.66
C MET A 265 5.81 -1.90 5.54
N CYS A 266 5.96 -3.20 5.48
CA CYS A 266 5.07 -4.13 4.82
C CYS A 266 5.02 -5.43 5.63
N ALA A 267 4.05 -6.29 5.39
CA ALA A 267 3.88 -7.52 6.15
C ALA A 267 3.57 -8.70 5.25
N ALA A 268 4.05 -9.87 5.61
CA ALA A 268 3.66 -11.14 5.03
C ALA A 268 4.02 -12.28 5.98
N ASN A 269 3.15 -13.30 6.06
CA ASN A 269 3.41 -14.53 6.78
C ASN A 269 3.81 -14.29 8.25
N ASP A 270 3.07 -13.45 8.94
CA ASP A 270 3.25 -13.08 10.36
C ASP A 270 4.56 -12.30 10.64
N ILE A 271 5.22 -11.81 9.61
CA ILE A 271 6.44 -10.99 9.72
C ILE A 271 6.16 -9.59 9.20
N LEU A 272 6.40 -8.61 10.04
CA LEU A 272 6.46 -7.21 9.64
C LEU A 272 7.89 -6.88 9.22
N TYR A 273 8.07 -6.48 7.98
CA TYR A 273 9.34 -5.98 7.43
C TYR A 273 9.38 -4.48 7.59
N LEU A 274 10.45 -3.98 8.15
CA LEU A 274 10.56 -2.60 8.61
C LEU A 274 11.82 -1.93 8.12
N VAL A 275 11.69 -0.66 7.77
CA VAL A 275 12.81 0.20 7.44
C VAL A 275 12.74 1.46 8.29
N ASN A 276 13.88 1.84 8.85
CA ASN A 276 14.08 3.17 9.40
C ASN A 276 15.04 3.92 8.48
N SER A 277 14.51 4.86 7.70
CA SER A 277 15.23 5.68 6.74
C SER A 277 15.34 7.10 7.29
N LEU A 278 16.52 7.47 7.77
CA LEU A 278 16.77 8.74 8.45
C LEU A 278 17.75 9.58 7.63
N THR A 279 17.31 10.79 7.28
CA THR A 279 18.13 11.76 6.56
C THR A 279 18.59 12.87 7.50
N ASP A 280 19.89 13.07 7.59
CA ASP A 280 20.46 14.25 8.26
C ASP A 280 20.48 15.44 7.29
N TRP A 281 19.56 16.37 7.53
CA TRP A 281 19.39 17.59 6.74
C TRP A 281 20.40 18.71 7.11
N ASN A 282 21.25 18.50 8.13
CA ASN A 282 22.23 19.48 8.58
C ASN A 282 23.59 19.29 7.90
N THR A 283 23.75 18.24 7.10
CA THR A 283 25.00 17.97 6.36
C THR A 283 24.85 18.35 4.88
N GLU A 284 25.94 18.78 4.25
CA GLU A 284 26.00 19.01 2.80
C GLU A 284 27.15 18.19 2.18
N PRO A 285 26.87 17.23 1.29
CA PRO A 285 25.54 16.77 0.88
C PRO A 285 24.78 16.08 2.02
N TYR A 286 23.44 16.11 1.96
CA TYR A 286 22.59 15.38 2.91
C TYR A 286 22.96 13.91 2.95
N THR A 287 22.95 13.33 4.15
CA THR A 287 23.25 11.91 4.33
C THR A 287 22.02 11.17 4.82
N THR A 288 21.71 10.05 4.15
CA THR A 288 20.63 9.15 4.56
C THR A 288 21.22 7.84 5.06
N VAL A 289 20.71 7.33 6.15
CA VAL A 289 21.05 6.01 6.70
C VAL A 289 19.79 5.16 6.79
N ASN A 290 19.82 4.01 6.16
CA ASN A 290 18.73 3.04 6.17
C ASN A 290 19.10 1.83 7.01
N THR A 291 18.22 1.46 7.93
CA THR A 291 18.29 0.22 8.70
C THR A 291 17.10 -0.67 8.38
N PHE A 292 17.35 -1.94 8.20
CA PHE A 292 16.36 -2.95 7.82
C PHE A 292 16.24 -3.96 8.97
N PHE A 293 15.03 -4.25 9.39
CA PHE A 293 14.78 -5.14 10.54
C PHE A 293 13.37 -5.73 10.43
N THR A 294 13.06 -6.72 11.26
CA THR A 294 11.75 -7.39 11.24
C THR A 294 11.15 -7.45 12.63
N TYR A 295 9.82 -7.55 12.66
CA TYR A 295 9.08 -7.87 13.87
C TYR A 295 8.22 -9.11 13.60
N ASN A 296 8.35 -10.13 14.43
CA ASN A 296 7.51 -11.32 14.35
C ASN A 296 6.24 -11.08 15.16
N ILE A 297 5.10 -11.08 14.49
CA ILE A 297 3.81 -10.70 15.05
C ILE A 297 3.35 -11.71 16.12
N LYS A 298 3.55 -13.00 15.86
CA LYS A 298 3.13 -14.07 16.79
C LYS A 298 3.95 -14.12 18.07
N THR A 299 5.23 -13.88 17.97
CA THR A 299 6.12 -13.93 19.14
C THR A 299 6.31 -12.60 19.85
N GLY A 300 5.94 -11.49 19.19
CA GLY A 300 6.17 -10.14 19.69
C GLY A 300 7.65 -9.73 19.72
N GLN A 301 8.51 -10.39 18.93
CA GLN A 301 9.97 -10.16 19.00
C GLN A 301 10.46 -9.33 17.83
N MET A 302 11.23 -8.29 18.14
CA MET A 302 11.98 -7.50 17.18
C MET A 302 13.30 -8.20 16.86
N ASN A 303 13.62 -8.35 15.58
CA ASN A 303 14.92 -8.82 15.10
C ASN A 303 15.63 -7.67 14.37
N ASN A 304 16.67 -7.11 14.98
CA ASN A 304 17.41 -5.99 14.43
C ASN A 304 18.46 -6.38 13.37
N ALA A 305 18.60 -7.66 13.05
CA ALA A 305 19.43 -8.07 11.92
C ALA A 305 18.74 -7.68 10.60
N SER A 306 19.53 -7.15 9.66
CA SER A 306 19.01 -6.82 8.33
C SER A 306 18.40 -8.05 7.67
N PHE A 307 17.18 -7.91 7.16
CA PHE A 307 16.55 -8.95 6.33
C PHE A 307 17.12 -8.95 4.90
N LEU A 308 17.79 -7.89 4.46
CA LEU A 308 18.49 -7.85 3.19
C LEU A 308 19.86 -8.49 3.32
N LYS A 309 20.10 -9.53 2.53
CA LYS A 309 21.43 -10.12 2.37
C LYS A 309 22.09 -9.43 1.16
N ASP A 310 23.36 -9.04 1.33
CA ASP A 310 24.15 -8.44 0.26
C ASP A 310 23.48 -7.21 -0.41
N ALA A 311 22.82 -6.37 0.41
CA ALA A 311 22.18 -5.16 -0.08
C ALA A 311 23.18 -4.26 -0.81
N PRO A 312 22.83 -3.75 -2.01
CA PRO A 312 23.62 -2.73 -2.68
C PRO A 312 23.85 -1.52 -1.77
N ALA A 313 25.02 -0.90 -1.84
CA ALA A 313 25.34 0.26 -1.03
C ALA A 313 24.32 1.40 -1.19
N GLU A 314 23.76 1.52 -2.39
CA GLU A 314 22.69 2.48 -2.71
C GLU A 314 21.47 2.32 -1.81
N LEU A 315 21.04 1.08 -1.51
CA LEU A 315 19.89 0.85 -0.62
C LEU A 315 20.16 1.24 0.83
N THR A 316 21.40 1.34 1.25
CA THR A 316 21.74 1.75 2.62
C THR A 316 21.84 3.26 2.80
N SER A 317 21.89 4.03 1.70
CA SER A 317 22.13 5.47 1.72
C SER A 317 21.22 6.32 0.85
N SER A 318 20.33 5.70 0.06
CA SER A 318 19.33 6.44 -0.74
C SER A 318 18.04 6.67 0.05
N THR A 319 17.29 7.70 -0.30
CA THR A 319 15.93 7.88 0.26
C THR A 319 15.03 6.75 -0.21
N LEU A 320 14.55 5.95 0.72
CA LEU A 320 13.61 4.87 0.45
C LEU A 320 12.19 5.41 0.40
N TYR A 321 11.49 5.07 -0.67
CA TYR A 321 10.13 5.56 -0.89
C TYR A 321 9.08 4.50 -0.58
N MET A 322 9.32 3.25 -0.99
CA MET A 322 8.38 2.14 -0.81
C MET A 322 9.12 0.87 -0.40
N LEU A 323 8.47 0.07 0.40
CA LEU A 323 8.84 -1.28 0.79
C LEU A 323 7.61 -2.16 0.62
N GLU A 324 7.77 -3.31 -0.04
CA GLU A 324 6.70 -4.28 -0.25
C GLU A 324 7.25 -5.70 -0.29
N VAL A 325 6.45 -6.68 0.08
CA VAL A 325 6.79 -8.09 0.07
C VAL A 325 5.75 -8.89 -0.68
N ASN A 326 6.20 -9.81 -1.52
CA ASN A 326 5.32 -10.78 -2.16
C ASN A 326 5.03 -11.93 -1.20
N GLU A 327 3.82 -12.03 -0.71
CA GLU A 327 3.37 -13.04 0.25
C GLU A 327 3.58 -14.49 -0.25
N ASN A 328 3.51 -14.71 -1.58
CA ASN A 328 3.58 -16.06 -2.13
C ASN A 328 5.00 -16.61 -2.17
N ASN A 329 6.01 -15.75 -2.38
CA ASN A 329 7.39 -16.21 -2.57
C ASN A 329 8.41 -15.49 -1.66
N GLY A 330 7.97 -14.49 -0.89
CA GLY A 330 8.80 -13.72 0.02
C GLY A 330 9.76 -12.73 -0.66
N ASP A 331 9.63 -12.48 -1.97
CA ASP A 331 10.44 -11.48 -2.65
C ASP A 331 10.12 -10.09 -2.13
N ILE A 332 11.17 -9.32 -1.80
CA ILE A 332 11.03 -7.97 -1.25
C ILE A 332 11.38 -6.95 -2.32
N TYR A 333 10.47 -6.01 -2.52
CA TYR A 333 10.59 -4.90 -3.47
C TYR A 333 10.84 -3.61 -2.70
N ILE A 334 11.88 -2.88 -3.10
CA ILE A 334 12.25 -1.60 -2.46
C ILE A 334 12.41 -0.56 -3.55
N SER A 335 11.71 0.56 -3.42
CA SER A 335 11.94 1.69 -4.32
C SER A 335 12.71 2.80 -3.61
N THR A 336 13.57 3.47 -4.40
CA THR A 336 14.24 4.71 -4.01
C THR A 336 13.63 5.89 -4.75
N SER A 337 13.76 7.09 -4.21
CA SER A 337 13.34 8.32 -4.87
C SER A 337 14.38 9.42 -4.62
N GLU A 338 14.71 10.13 -5.68
CA GLU A 338 15.53 11.35 -5.62
C GLU A 338 14.66 12.61 -5.81
N PHE A 339 13.34 12.45 -5.92
CA PHE A 339 12.31 13.49 -6.13
C PHE A 339 12.49 14.35 -7.39
N THR A 340 13.68 14.41 -7.96
CA THR A 340 14.00 15.21 -9.14
C THR A 340 14.32 14.37 -10.37
N THR A 341 14.63 13.09 -10.18
CA THR A 341 14.94 12.11 -11.23
C THR A 341 14.08 10.87 -11.09
N ASN A 342 14.23 9.92 -12.02
CA ASN A 342 13.55 8.63 -11.89
C ASN A 342 14.14 7.86 -10.71
N GLY A 343 13.29 7.31 -9.85
CA GLY A 343 13.68 6.35 -8.83
C GLY A 343 14.07 5.00 -9.42
N THR A 344 14.61 4.13 -8.58
CA THR A 344 14.94 2.74 -8.91
C THR A 344 14.09 1.78 -8.09
N ILE A 345 13.89 0.57 -8.60
CA ILE A 345 13.31 -0.53 -7.86
C ILE A 345 14.31 -1.66 -7.78
N SER A 346 14.57 -2.09 -6.56
CA SER A 346 15.43 -3.24 -6.26
C SER A 346 14.56 -4.40 -5.78
N VAL A 347 14.89 -5.61 -6.20
CA VAL A 347 14.22 -6.83 -5.76
C VAL A 347 15.22 -7.68 -4.99
N SER A 348 14.88 -8.04 -3.76
CA SER A 348 15.63 -9.01 -2.97
C SER A 348 14.92 -10.35 -3.01
N TYR A 349 15.55 -11.33 -3.64
CA TYR A 349 15.03 -12.69 -3.76
C TYR A 349 15.38 -13.49 -2.50
N THR A 350 14.41 -13.80 -1.66
CA THR A 350 14.64 -14.53 -0.41
C THR A 350 14.86 -16.04 -0.61
N HIS A 351 14.55 -16.57 -1.79
CA HIS A 351 14.53 -18.02 -2.11
C HIS A 351 15.65 -18.51 -3.04
N LEU A 352 16.59 -17.66 -3.47
CA LEU A 352 17.72 -18.13 -4.26
C LEU A 352 18.70 -18.94 -3.40
N THR A 353 18.38 -20.22 -3.17
CA THR A 353 19.41 -21.23 -3.09
C THR A 353 19.96 -21.39 -4.52
N LEU A 354 21.14 -20.83 -4.79
CA LEU A 354 21.87 -21.15 -5.99
C LEU A 354 21.95 -22.68 -6.10
N PRO A 355 21.61 -23.30 -7.27
CA PRO A 355 21.84 -24.71 -7.44
C PRO A 355 23.34 -24.94 -7.26
N THR A 356 23.70 -25.65 -6.22
CA THR A 356 25.05 -26.19 -6.07
C THR A 356 25.32 -27.03 -7.30
N LYS A 357 26.22 -26.58 -8.17
CA LYS A 357 26.75 -27.43 -9.22
C LYS A 357 27.39 -28.62 -8.52
N ALA A 358 26.78 -29.83 -8.72
CA ALA A 358 27.43 -31.09 -8.46
C ALA A 358 28.52 -31.35 -9.51
#